data_abc2424d610a4bb544e4f4b8fd417836
#
_entry.id   abc2424d610a4bb544e4f4b8fd417836
#
_cell.length_a   1.000
_cell.length_b   1.000
_cell.length_c   1.000
_cell.angle_alpha   90.00
_cell.angle_beta   90.00
_cell.angle_gamma   90.00
#
_symmetry.space_group_name_H-M   'P 1'
#
loop_
_entity.id
_entity.type
_entity.pdbx_description
1 polymer ?
#
loop_
_entity_poly.entity_id
_entity_poly.type
_entity_poly.pdbx_seq_one_letter_code
_entity_poly.pdbx_strand_id
1 'polypeptide(L)'
;MTTQRAAILAEVQAADEHLTAGEIFERVRRKYPTIAYGTVYRTLHLLAERGLIQEFPFGDQASRFDRRTDRHDHVHCTSCGALVDVDVPSAILARQVAADQTGYEIHGHQTVFTGICPDCQRARQNGKDGRDGD
;
A
#
# COMPACT_ATOMS: atom_id res chain seq x y z
N MET A 1 -20.45 2.17 -14.47
CA MET A 1 -19.92 1.45 -13.30
C MET A 1 -21.09 0.86 -12.53
N THR A 2 -20.96 -0.38 -12.08
CA THR A 2 -22.04 -1.01 -11.31
C THR A 2 -22.09 -0.43 -9.91
N THR A 3 -23.21 -0.64 -9.22
CA THR A 3 -23.37 -0.19 -7.85
C THR A 3 -22.35 -0.78 -6.92
N GLN A 4 -22.03 -2.08 -7.10
CA GLN A 4 -21.02 -2.73 -6.26
C GLN A 4 -19.63 -2.19 -6.52
N ARG A 5 -19.27 -1.96 -7.79
CA ARG A 5 -17.96 -1.39 -8.12
C ARG A 5 -17.82 0.01 -7.56
N ALA A 6 -18.89 0.81 -7.62
CA ALA A 6 -18.86 2.15 -7.04
C ALA A 6 -18.64 2.11 -5.55
N ALA A 7 -19.26 1.13 -4.87
CA ALA A 7 -19.10 0.97 -3.42
C ALA A 7 -17.65 0.58 -3.07
N ILE A 8 -17.04 -0.30 -3.87
CA ILE A 8 -15.65 -0.69 -3.65
C ILE A 8 -14.72 0.51 -3.81
N LEU A 9 -14.90 1.27 -4.88
CA LEU A 9 -14.09 2.47 -5.11
C LEU A 9 -14.27 3.46 -3.96
N ALA A 10 -15.51 3.65 -3.50
CA ALA A 10 -15.79 4.58 -2.41
C ALA A 10 -15.06 4.21 -1.12
N GLU A 11 -14.94 2.91 -0.82
CA GLU A 11 -14.22 2.47 0.37
C GLU A 11 -12.73 2.81 0.28
N VAL A 12 -12.12 2.63 -0.88
CA VAL A 12 -10.71 2.99 -1.05
C VAL A 12 -10.52 4.49 -0.95
N GLN A 13 -11.40 5.26 -1.59
CA GLN A 13 -11.30 6.73 -1.62
C GLN A 13 -11.54 7.35 -0.24
N ALA A 14 -12.36 6.72 0.58
CA ALA A 14 -12.66 7.23 1.92
C ALA A 14 -11.59 6.85 2.95
N ALA A 15 -10.73 5.88 2.64
CA ALA A 15 -9.75 5.41 3.61
C ALA A 15 -8.56 6.34 3.69
N ASP A 16 -8.12 6.64 4.91
CA ASP A 16 -6.89 7.40 5.14
C ASP A 16 -5.67 6.49 5.16
N GLU A 17 -5.87 5.20 5.13
CA GLU A 17 -4.79 4.23 5.22
C GLU A 17 -4.79 3.33 3.99
N HIS A 18 -3.70 2.62 3.81
CA HIS A 18 -3.53 1.68 2.72
C HIS A 18 -4.17 0.35 3.11
N LEU A 19 -5.24 -0.05 2.41
CA LEU A 19 -6.03 -1.22 2.77
C LEU A 19 -5.70 -2.41 1.88
N THR A 20 -5.70 -3.62 2.48
CA THR A 20 -5.65 -4.85 1.70
C THR A 20 -7.02 -5.15 1.10
N ALA A 21 -7.06 -6.06 0.11
CA ALA A 21 -8.33 -6.48 -0.47
C ALA A 21 -9.25 -7.09 0.58
N GLY A 22 -8.68 -7.83 1.53
CA GLY A 22 -9.48 -8.41 2.63
C GLY A 22 -10.12 -7.36 3.50
N GLU A 23 -9.38 -6.30 3.82
CA GLU A 23 -9.92 -5.21 4.62
C GLU A 23 -11.01 -4.46 3.88
N ILE A 24 -10.82 -4.23 2.57
CA ILE A 24 -11.84 -3.59 1.76
C ILE A 24 -13.08 -4.48 1.66
N PHE A 25 -12.89 -5.79 1.47
CA PHE A 25 -13.99 -6.74 1.44
C PHE A 25 -14.82 -6.66 2.71
N GLU A 26 -14.18 -6.64 3.89
CA GLU A 26 -14.91 -6.56 5.15
C GLU A 26 -15.73 -5.28 5.27
N ARG A 27 -15.24 -4.19 4.72
CA ARG A 27 -15.99 -2.92 4.75
C ARG A 27 -17.15 -2.92 3.77
N VAL A 28 -16.94 -3.43 2.56
CA VAL A 28 -17.99 -3.45 1.54
C VAL A 28 -19.10 -4.40 1.89
N ARG A 29 -18.79 -5.55 2.51
CA ARG A 29 -19.83 -6.53 2.82
C ARG A 29 -20.81 -6.05 3.89
N ARG A 30 -20.48 -5.03 4.63
CA ARG A 30 -21.43 -4.43 5.56
C ARG A 30 -22.65 -3.86 4.83
N LYS A 31 -22.44 -3.35 3.61
CA LYS A 31 -23.49 -2.80 2.79
C LYS A 31 -24.04 -3.83 1.78
N TYR A 32 -23.18 -4.72 1.32
CA TYR A 32 -23.53 -5.77 0.36
C TYR A 32 -23.17 -7.13 0.94
N PRO A 33 -24.00 -7.68 1.85
CA PRO A 33 -23.62 -8.88 2.61
C PRO A 33 -23.34 -10.13 1.78
N THR A 34 -23.88 -10.20 0.57
CA THR A 34 -23.68 -11.36 -0.29
C THR A 34 -22.59 -11.20 -1.32
N ILE A 35 -21.85 -10.09 -1.28
CA ILE A 35 -20.77 -9.87 -2.26
C ILE A 35 -19.66 -10.90 -2.04
N ALA A 36 -19.13 -11.43 -3.13
CA ALA A 36 -18.05 -12.41 -3.05
C ALA A 36 -16.69 -11.70 -2.96
N TYR A 37 -15.74 -12.31 -2.25
CA TYR A 37 -14.39 -11.77 -2.16
C TYR A 37 -13.77 -11.63 -3.54
N GLY A 38 -13.94 -12.62 -4.41
CA GLY A 38 -13.41 -12.56 -5.77
C GLY A 38 -13.90 -11.36 -6.56
N THR A 39 -15.15 -10.95 -6.35
CA THR A 39 -15.69 -9.76 -7.00
C THR A 39 -14.95 -8.51 -6.54
N VAL A 40 -14.69 -8.41 -5.25
CA VAL A 40 -13.94 -7.27 -4.70
C VAL A 40 -12.52 -7.27 -5.26
N TYR A 41 -11.86 -8.42 -5.25
CA TYR A 41 -10.48 -8.54 -5.71
C TYR A 41 -10.35 -8.15 -7.19
N ARG A 42 -11.21 -8.71 -8.04
CA ARG A 42 -11.19 -8.39 -9.47
C ARG A 42 -11.49 -6.92 -9.75
N THR A 43 -12.42 -6.35 -8.99
CA THR A 43 -12.77 -4.94 -9.14
C THR A 43 -11.60 -4.04 -8.76
N LEU A 44 -10.90 -4.36 -7.67
CA LEU A 44 -9.74 -3.58 -7.26
C LEU A 44 -8.65 -3.58 -8.33
N HIS A 45 -8.38 -4.74 -8.92
CA HIS A 45 -7.42 -4.82 -10.02
C HIS A 45 -7.85 -4.02 -11.23
N LEU A 46 -9.14 -4.07 -11.57
CA LEU A 46 -9.67 -3.29 -12.67
C LEU A 46 -9.53 -1.79 -12.43
N LEU A 47 -9.86 -1.35 -11.22
CA LEU A 47 -9.74 0.06 -10.86
C LEU A 47 -8.29 0.54 -10.90
N ALA A 48 -7.37 -0.32 -10.47
CA ALA A 48 -5.94 0.00 -10.52
C ALA A 48 -5.45 0.10 -11.96
N GLU A 49 -5.87 -0.82 -12.83
CA GLU A 49 -5.52 -0.78 -14.24
C GLU A 49 -6.01 0.50 -14.91
N ARG A 50 -7.15 1.00 -14.48
CA ARG A 50 -7.74 2.22 -15.03
C ARG A 50 -7.22 3.50 -14.39
N GLY A 51 -6.29 3.37 -13.45
CA GLY A 51 -5.66 4.53 -12.81
C GLY A 51 -6.51 5.26 -11.79
N LEU A 52 -7.60 4.63 -11.32
CA LEU A 52 -8.48 5.25 -10.33
C LEU A 52 -8.00 5.04 -8.90
N ILE A 53 -7.22 4.00 -8.68
CA ILE A 53 -6.54 3.72 -7.41
C ILE A 53 -5.16 3.17 -7.74
N GLN A 54 -4.33 2.99 -6.73
CA GLN A 54 -2.99 2.45 -6.92
C GLN A 54 -2.84 1.19 -6.08
N GLU A 55 -2.20 0.17 -6.65
CA GLU A 55 -1.92 -1.07 -5.97
C GLU A 55 -0.43 -1.16 -5.65
N PHE A 56 -0.10 -1.58 -4.41
CA PHE A 56 1.27 -1.77 -3.96
C PHE A 56 1.47 -3.23 -3.58
N PRO A 57 2.14 -4.01 -4.43
CA PRO A 57 2.46 -5.41 -4.08
C PRO A 57 3.63 -5.47 -3.11
N PHE A 58 3.61 -6.45 -2.21
CA PHE A 58 4.67 -6.66 -1.23
C PHE A 58 5.19 -8.11 -1.30
N GLY A 59 5.65 -8.52 -2.47
CA GLY A 59 6.16 -9.87 -2.65
C GLY A 59 5.08 -10.91 -2.38
N ASP A 60 5.27 -11.74 -1.37
CA ASP A 60 4.28 -12.76 -1.01
C ASP A 60 3.27 -12.29 0.03
N GLN A 61 3.36 -11.06 0.47
CA GLN A 61 2.36 -10.48 1.35
C GLN A 61 1.22 -9.89 0.52
N ALA A 62 0.07 -9.67 1.17
CA ALA A 62 -1.09 -9.11 0.49
C ALA A 62 -0.79 -7.71 -0.03
N SER A 63 -1.21 -7.45 -1.27
CA SER A 63 -1.11 -6.10 -1.85
C SER A 63 -2.00 -5.13 -1.08
N ARG A 64 -1.64 -3.86 -1.12
CA ARG A 64 -2.44 -2.78 -0.53
C ARG A 64 -2.87 -1.81 -1.61
N PHE A 65 -3.99 -1.15 -1.36
CA PHE A 65 -4.63 -0.26 -2.32
C PHE A 65 -4.77 1.13 -1.71
N ASP A 66 -4.52 2.15 -2.53
CA ASP A 66 -4.50 3.53 -2.09
C ASP A 66 -5.28 4.39 -3.08
N ARG A 67 -5.96 5.40 -2.57
CA ARG A 67 -6.69 6.37 -3.40
C ARG A 67 -5.78 7.28 -4.20
N ARG A 68 -4.55 7.50 -3.74
CA ARG A 68 -3.60 8.36 -4.44
C ARG A 68 -3.04 7.63 -5.65
N THR A 69 -3.03 8.31 -6.78
CA THR A 69 -2.52 7.75 -8.02
C THR A 69 -1.25 8.45 -8.49
N ASP A 70 -0.89 9.56 -7.86
CA ASP A 70 0.39 10.22 -8.14
C ASP A 70 1.52 9.41 -7.50
N ARG A 71 2.71 9.55 -8.06
CA ARG A 71 3.86 8.84 -7.52
C ARG A 71 4.17 9.33 -6.11
N HIS A 72 4.37 8.43 -5.19
CA HIS A 72 4.83 8.74 -3.84
C HIS A 72 5.54 7.51 -3.27
N ASP A 73 6.35 7.74 -2.26
CA ASP A 73 7.12 6.68 -1.61
C ASP A 73 6.47 6.30 -0.29
N HIS A 74 6.89 5.20 0.28
CA HIS A 74 6.27 4.66 1.49
C HIS A 74 7.32 4.17 2.47
N VAL A 75 6.93 4.11 3.75
CA VAL A 75 7.70 3.41 4.78
C VAL A 75 6.82 2.32 5.35
N HIS A 76 7.35 1.11 5.40
CA HIS A 76 6.64 -0.07 5.88
C HIS A 76 7.26 -0.55 7.19
N CYS A 77 6.45 -0.65 8.23
CA CYS A 77 6.90 -1.21 9.50
C CYS A 77 6.86 -2.72 9.42
N THR A 78 8.02 -3.35 9.55
CA THR A 78 8.11 -4.81 9.46
C THR A 78 7.58 -5.50 10.72
N SER A 79 7.34 -4.77 11.79
CA SER A 79 6.81 -5.34 13.02
C SER A 79 5.28 -5.36 13.03
N CYS A 80 4.63 -4.23 12.80
CA CYS A 80 3.17 -4.17 12.88
C CYS A 80 2.48 -4.09 11.52
N GLY A 81 3.23 -3.92 10.43
CA GLY A 81 2.66 -3.86 9.10
C GLY A 81 2.16 -2.48 8.68
N ALA A 82 2.32 -1.47 9.51
CA ALA A 82 1.88 -0.12 9.16
C ALA A 82 2.59 0.37 7.90
N LEU A 83 1.86 1.10 7.08
CA LEU A 83 2.40 1.67 5.84
C LEU A 83 2.02 3.14 5.81
N VAL A 84 3.03 4.00 5.70
CA VAL A 84 2.81 5.45 5.66
C VAL A 84 3.50 6.05 4.45
N ASP A 85 2.96 7.16 3.97
CA ASP A 85 3.55 7.88 2.85
C ASP A 85 4.74 8.70 3.31
N VAL A 86 5.72 8.85 2.43
CA VAL A 86 6.86 9.73 2.66
C VAL A 86 7.24 10.37 1.33
N ASP A 87 7.73 11.61 1.41
CA ASP A 87 8.13 12.35 0.24
C ASP A 87 9.66 12.37 0.18
N VAL A 88 10.21 11.77 -0.87
CA VAL A 88 11.66 11.66 -1.03
C VAL A 88 12.09 12.49 -2.24
N PRO A 89 12.71 13.66 -2.02
CA PRO A 89 12.98 14.58 -3.13
C PRO A 89 14.03 14.10 -4.14
N SER A 90 14.84 13.10 -3.79
CA SER A 90 15.91 12.63 -4.70
C SER A 90 15.45 11.59 -5.71
N ALA A 91 14.14 11.41 -5.88
CA ALA A 91 13.61 10.38 -6.76
C ALA A 91 14.05 10.53 -8.22
N ILE A 92 14.17 11.77 -8.71
CA ILE A 92 14.58 12.02 -10.08
C ILE A 92 16.01 11.54 -10.32
N LEU A 93 16.90 11.77 -9.36
CA LEU A 93 18.28 11.31 -9.46
C LEU A 93 18.35 9.79 -9.49
N ALA A 94 17.55 9.12 -8.68
CA ALA A 94 17.50 7.66 -8.67
C ALA A 94 17.12 7.10 -10.04
N ARG A 95 16.13 7.72 -10.70
CA ARG A 95 15.71 7.30 -12.04
C ARG A 95 16.84 7.50 -13.06
N GLN A 96 17.55 8.61 -12.96
CA GLN A 96 18.64 8.88 -13.88
C GLN A 96 19.75 7.83 -13.74
N VAL A 97 20.11 7.47 -12.51
CA VAL A 97 21.10 6.44 -12.25
C VAL A 97 20.66 5.10 -12.82
N ALA A 98 19.39 4.74 -12.62
CA ALA A 98 18.88 3.48 -13.14
C ALA A 98 18.91 3.45 -14.68
N ALA A 99 18.55 4.55 -15.33
CA ALA A 99 18.60 4.64 -16.78
C ALA A 99 20.02 4.53 -17.28
N ASP A 100 20.96 5.21 -16.63
CA ASP A 100 22.36 5.21 -17.05
C ASP A 100 23.01 3.85 -16.93
N GLN A 101 22.69 3.11 -15.88
CA GLN A 101 23.27 1.80 -15.65
C GLN A 101 22.71 0.71 -16.56
N THR A 102 21.46 0.84 -16.99
CA THR A 102 20.78 -0.24 -17.68
C THR A 102 20.44 0.04 -19.13
N GLY A 103 20.46 1.31 -19.54
CA GLY A 103 20.02 1.70 -20.87
C GLY A 103 18.51 1.69 -21.04
N TYR A 104 17.75 1.49 -19.97
CA TYR A 104 16.29 1.48 -20.04
C TYR A 104 15.76 2.90 -20.12
N GLU A 105 14.65 3.04 -20.80
CA GLU A 105 13.87 4.27 -20.76
C GLU A 105 12.96 4.16 -19.52
N ILE A 106 13.27 4.91 -18.48
CA ILE A 106 12.59 4.78 -17.18
C ILE A 106 11.40 5.74 -17.13
N HIS A 107 10.20 5.18 -16.95
CA HIS A 107 8.98 5.98 -16.92
C HIS A 107 8.50 6.28 -15.49
N GLY A 108 9.09 5.67 -14.49
CA GLY A 108 8.71 5.92 -13.12
C GLY A 108 9.38 4.94 -12.19
N HIS A 109 9.16 5.11 -10.91
CA HIS A 109 9.60 4.14 -9.92
C HIS A 109 8.86 4.40 -8.62
N GLN A 110 9.06 3.50 -7.68
CA GLN A 110 8.45 3.60 -6.38
C GLN A 110 9.44 3.06 -5.37
N THR A 111 9.55 3.70 -4.22
CA THR A 111 10.47 3.29 -3.17
C THR A 111 9.68 2.92 -1.94
N VAL A 112 10.01 1.78 -1.36
CA VAL A 112 9.44 1.36 -0.08
C VAL A 112 10.59 1.16 0.89
N PHE A 113 10.63 1.99 1.92
CA PHE A 113 11.61 1.84 2.98
C PHE A 113 11.05 0.88 4.01
N THR A 114 11.87 0.03 4.56
CA THR A 114 11.44 -0.89 5.61
C THR A 114 12.11 -0.52 6.92
N GLY A 115 11.37 -0.64 8.01
CA GLY A 115 11.92 -0.28 9.31
C GLY A 115 10.93 -0.60 10.41
N ILE A 116 11.10 0.04 11.55
CA ILE A 116 10.27 -0.14 12.73
C ILE A 116 9.62 1.19 13.07
N CYS A 117 8.29 1.23 13.13
CA CYS A 117 7.57 2.48 13.38
C CYS A 117 7.82 2.97 14.81
N PRO A 118 7.55 4.27 15.08
CA PRO A 118 7.80 4.83 16.41
C PRO A 118 7.10 4.08 17.55
N ASP A 119 5.87 3.64 17.34
CA ASP A 119 5.14 2.90 18.36
C ASP A 119 5.79 1.55 18.64
N CYS A 120 6.20 0.83 17.61
CA CYS A 120 6.87 -0.46 17.78
C CYS A 120 8.26 -0.30 18.41
N GLN A 121 8.95 0.79 18.09
CA GLN A 121 10.22 1.10 18.74
C GLN A 121 10.03 1.30 20.23
N ARG A 122 9.01 2.06 20.63
CA ARG A 122 8.71 2.28 22.05
C ARG A 122 8.32 0.98 22.73
N ALA A 123 7.49 0.18 22.10
CA ALA A 123 7.09 -1.11 22.66
C ALA A 123 8.29 -2.03 22.83
N ARG A 124 9.18 -2.03 21.87
CA ARG A 124 10.38 -2.86 21.93
C ARG A 124 11.30 -2.42 23.07
N GLN A 125 11.46 -1.11 23.25
CA GLN A 125 12.28 -0.59 24.33
C GLN A 125 11.67 -0.87 25.69
N ASN A 126 10.34 -0.71 25.79
CA ASN A 126 9.67 -0.93 27.06
C ASN A 126 9.67 -2.39 27.47
N GLY A 127 9.58 -3.28 26.51
CA GLY A 127 9.54 -4.70 26.80
C GLY A 127 10.88 -5.36 26.73
N LYS A 128 11.92 -4.61 26.47
CA LYS A 128 13.05 -5.25 26.09
C LYS A 128 13.86 -5.73 27.18
N ASP A 129 13.80 -5.13 28.24
CA ASP A 129 14.57 -5.59 29.22
C ASP A 129 14.88 -6.96 28.95
N GLY A 130 14.22 -7.60 28.58
CA GLY A 130 14.55 -8.92 28.35
C GLY A 130 15.37 -9.14 27.21
N ARG A 131 15.46 -8.47 26.40
CA ARG A 131 16.01 -8.88 25.29
C ARG A 131 16.96 -8.12 24.65
N ASP A 132 17.18 -7.92 24.84
CA ASP A 132 17.98 -7.49 24.31
C ASP A 132 18.89 -7.68 23.83
N GLY A 133 19.04 -7.48 24.00
CA GLY A 133 19.85 -7.57 23.65
C GLY A 133 20.14 -7.99 22.66
N ASP A 134 19.77 -8.29 22.54
CA ASP A 134 19.93 -8.61 21.70
C ASP A 134 19.97 -8.34 21.03
#